data_97fca9dcb57133e596c6ef6e2066322c
#
_entry.id   97fca9dcb57133e596c6ef6e2066322c
#
_cell.length_a   1.000
_cell.length_b   1.000
_cell.length_c   1.000
_cell.angle_alpha   90.00
_cell.angle_beta   90.00
_cell.angle_gamma   90.00
#
_symmetry.space_group_name_H-M   'P 1'
#
loop_
_entity.id
_entity.type
_entity.pdbx_description
1 polymer ?
#
loop_
_entity_poly.entity_id
_entity_poly.type
_entity_poly.pdbx_seq_one_letter_code
_entity_poly.pdbx_strand_id
1 'polypeptide(L)'
;MEYCLFRHGQTNWNVNGIIKSHMDDSGTHFTEAGQEQIKYITELLKNTGIQAVFASDLYRTTETANYINAYLKVPVFFSERLRGMDMGAFLGKPIEEFLQHEEVRKAFVDYDSPIPGGESINQLVERLCGALKDIRDNYSYTRVLVITHGAAISNIVAYVNHTPYREFDYCYLRLEEDTFSVVETGRYDELLAGQGPS
;
A
#
# COMPACT_ATOMS: atom_id res chain seq x y z
N MET A 1 -8.24 9.35 14.07
CA MET A 1 -8.67 8.91 12.73
C MET A 1 -8.25 7.48 12.50
N GLU A 2 -9.10 6.66 11.89
CA GLU A 2 -8.80 5.28 11.52
C GLU A 2 -8.56 5.18 10.00
N TYR A 3 -7.49 4.48 9.62
CA TYR A 3 -7.12 4.21 8.24
C TYR A 3 -7.18 2.71 7.97
N CYS A 4 -7.95 2.32 6.96
CA CYS A 4 -7.96 0.97 6.42
C CYS A 4 -7.05 0.95 5.19
N LEU A 5 -5.79 0.53 5.33
CA LEU A 5 -4.83 0.45 4.24
C LEU A 5 -4.95 -0.89 3.54
N PHE A 6 -5.12 -0.86 2.22
CA PHE A 6 -5.14 -2.06 1.39
C PHE A 6 -4.21 -1.91 0.19
N ARG A 7 -3.52 -2.98 -0.14
CA ARG A 7 -2.76 -3.10 -1.38
C ARG A 7 -3.74 -3.19 -2.55
N HIS A 8 -3.36 -2.63 -3.69
CA HIS A 8 -4.05 -2.86 -4.96
C HIS A 8 -4.16 -4.36 -5.30
N GLY A 9 -5.16 -4.76 -6.07
CA GLY A 9 -5.30 -6.14 -6.54
C GLY A 9 -4.06 -6.62 -7.32
N GLN A 10 -3.79 -7.92 -7.29
CA GLN A 10 -2.67 -8.52 -8.00
C GLN A 10 -2.74 -8.22 -9.50
N THR A 11 -1.61 -7.82 -10.08
CA THR A 11 -1.46 -7.55 -11.52
C THR A 11 -0.54 -8.58 -12.18
N ASN A 12 -0.58 -8.64 -13.52
CA ASN A 12 0.34 -9.44 -14.33
C ASN A 12 1.82 -9.18 -13.98
N TRP A 13 2.18 -7.94 -13.64
CA TRP A 13 3.54 -7.59 -13.25
C TRP A 13 3.97 -8.21 -11.90
N ASN A 14 3.04 -8.34 -10.97
CA ASN A 14 3.32 -9.02 -9.70
C ASN A 14 3.66 -10.50 -9.91
N VAL A 15 2.93 -11.17 -10.79
CA VAL A 15 3.16 -12.59 -11.12
C VAL A 15 4.48 -12.78 -11.87
N ASN A 16 4.83 -11.86 -12.76
CA ASN A 16 6.05 -11.94 -13.55
C ASN A 16 7.32 -11.56 -12.76
N GLY A 17 7.20 -11.16 -11.48
CA GLY A 17 8.35 -10.77 -10.67
C GLY A 17 9.11 -9.56 -11.18
N ILE A 18 8.43 -8.64 -11.88
CA ILE A 18 9.01 -7.41 -12.42
C ILE A 18 8.69 -6.23 -11.51
N ILE A 19 9.72 -5.45 -11.19
CA ILE A 19 9.61 -4.23 -10.38
C ILE A 19 8.92 -3.14 -11.19
N LYS A 20 7.71 -2.80 -10.80
CA LYS A 20 6.93 -1.71 -11.43
C LYS A 20 7.22 -0.35 -10.79
N SER A 21 7.49 -0.31 -9.48
CA SER A 21 7.72 0.96 -8.77
C SER A 21 6.68 2.02 -9.13
N HIS A 22 7.11 3.18 -9.61
CA HIS A 22 6.26 4.28 -10.06
C HIS A 22 5.89 4.20 -11.57
N MET A 23 6.28 3.12 -12.27
CA MET A 23 5.88 2.96 -13.66
C MET A 23 4.38 2.69 -13.77
N ASP A 24 3.77 3.37 -14.73
CA ASP A 24 2.38 3.17 -15.10
C ASP A 24 2.29 3.04 -16.63
N ASP A 25 1.79 1.93 -17.13
CA ASP A 25 1.70 1.67 -18.55
C ASP A 25 0.40 0.93 -18.93
N SER A 26 0.05 0.98 -20.19
CA SER A 26 -1.14 0.36 -20.77
C SER A 26 -1.13 -1.18 -20.75
N GLY A 27 0.00 -1.81 -20.43
CA GLY A 27 0.13 -3.26 -20.28
C GLY A 27 -0.25 -3.78 -18.90
N THR A 28 -0.54 -2.90 -17.93
CA THR A 28 -0.95 -3.30 -16.58
C THR A 28 -2.40 -3.78 -16.59
N HIS A 29 -2.65 -5.01 -16.15
CA HIS A 29 -4.00 -5.54 -15.93
C HIS A 29 -4.04 -6.44 -14.70
N PHE A 30 -5.22 -6.54 -14.07
CA PHE A 30 -5.43 -7.44 -12.94
C PHE A 30 -5.48 -8.90 -13.41
N THR A 31 -4.88 -9.79 -12.62
CA THR A 31 -5.08 -11.23 -12.76
C THR A 31 -6.47 -11.63 -12.25
N GLU A 32 -6.90 -12.86 -12.53
CA GLU A 32 -8.14 -13.40 -11.92
C GLU A 32 -8.07 -13.33 -10.39
N ALA A 33 -6.93 -13.74 -9.80
CA ALA A 33 -6.72 -13.62 -8.36
C ALA A 33 -6.82 -12.17 -7.88
N GLY A 34 -6.27 -11.20 -8.63
CA GLY A 34 -6.38 -9.78 -8.31
C GLY A 34 -7.82 -9.27 -8.34
N GLN A 35 -8.62 -9.74 -9.28
CA GLN A 35 -10.05 -9.39 -9.33
C GLN A 35 -10.82 -9.97 -8.14
N GLU A 36 -10.54 -11.22 -7.76
CA GLU A 36 -11.16 -11.84 -6.57
C GLU A 36 -10.73 -11.15 -5.28
N GLN A 37 -9.45 -10.74 -5.14
CA GLN A 37 -8.98 -9.93 -4.03
C GLN A 37 -9.79 -8.62 -3.91
N ILE A 38 -9.98 -7.89 -5.00
CA ILE A 38 -10.73 -6.62 -5.00
C ILE A 38 -12.20 -6.85 -4.63
N LYS A 39 -12.84 -7.89 -5.16
CA LYS A 39 -14.21 -8.26 -4.79
C LYS A 39 -14.33 -8.56 -3.30
N TYR A 40 -13.41 -9.38 -2.78
CA TYR A 40 -13.41 -9.75 -1.37
C TYR A 40 -13.25 -8.53 -0.45
N ILE A 41 -12.27 -7.65 -0.75
CA ILE A 41 -12.08 -6.41 0.00
C ILE A 41 -13.36 -5.56 -0.05
N THR A 42 -13.99 -5.48 -1.22
CA THR A 42 -15.25 -4.73 -1.38
C THR A 42 -16.33 -5.25 -0.45
N GLU A 43 -16.51 -6.57 -0.36
CA GLU A 43 -17.47 -7.18 0.56
C GLU A 43 -17.11 -6.90 2.03
N LEU A 44 -15.83 -7.05 2.38
CA LEU A 44 -15.32 -6.80 3.73
C LEU A 44 -15.60 -5.35 4.19
N LEU A 45 -15.47 -4.40 3.27
CA LEU A 45 -15.63 -2.96 3.58
C LEU A 45 -17.10 -2.49 3.58
N LYS A 46 -18.05 -3.31 3.15
CA LYS A 46 -19.47 -2.96 3.26
C LYS A 46 -19.85 -2.73 4.72
N ASN A 47 -20.59 -1.66 4.95
CA ASN A 47 -21.10 -1.28 6.28
C ASN A 47 -20.02 -1.00 7.36
N THR A 48 -18.76 -0.81 6.97
CA THR A 48 -17.68 -0.50 7.91
C THR A 48 -17.56 0.98 8.26
N GLY A 49 -18.41 1.83 7.66
CA GLY A 49 -18.43 3.26 7.94
C GLY A 49 -17.29 4.04 7.29
N ILE A 50 -16.71 3.55 6.18
CA ILE A 50 -15.74 4.30 5.37
C ILE A 50 -16.43 5.56 4.82
N GLN A 51 -15.79 6.71 5.00
CA GLN A 51 -16.32 8.03 4.64
C GLN A 51 -15.65 8.65 3.41
N ALA A 52 -14.44 8.19 3.07
CA ALA A 52 -13.72 8.59 1.88
C ALA A 52 -12.69 7.53 1.47
N VAL A 53 -12.29 7.56 0.20
CA VAL A 53 -11.20 6.75 -0.35
C VAL A 53 -10.05 7.68 -0.74
N PHE A 54 -8.86 7.40 -0.24
CA PHE A 54 -7.62 7.98 -0.70
C PHE A 54 -6.80 6.90 -1.40
N ALA A 55 -6.23 7.19 -2.55
CA ALA A 55 -5.43 6.20 -3.27
C ALA A 55 -4.17 6.82 -3.88
N SER A 56 -3.16 5.97 -4.08
CA SER A 56 -2.08 6.32 -4.99
C SER A 56 -2.65 6.58 -6.39
N ASP A 57 -2.02 7.45 -7.13
CA ASP A 57 -2.45 7.89 -8.45
C ASP A 57 -2.07 6.93 -9.60
N LEU A 58 -1.37 5.82 -9.29
CA LEU A 58 -0.99 4.81 -10.27
C LEU A 58 -2.19 3.96 -10.70
N TYR A 59 -2.25 3.58 -12.00
CA TYR A 59 -3.37 2.87 -12.61
C TYR A 59 -3.92 1.72 -11.75
N ARG A 60 -3.07 0.83 -11.26
CA ARG A 60 -3.48 -0.33 -10.44
C ARG A 60 -4.18 0.05 -9.14
N THR A 61 -3.80 1.17 -8.54
CA THR A 61 -4.43 1.69 -7.30
C THR A 61 -5.70 2.47 -7.61
N THR A 62 -5.70 3.27 -8.68
CA THR A 62 -6.89 4.03 -9.10
C THR A 62 -8.02 3.09 -9.52
N GLU A 63 -7.72 2.04 -10.31
CA GLU A 63 -8.72 1.05 -10.72
C GLU A 63 -9.24 0.23 -9.54
N THR A 64 -8.36 -0.18 -8.59
CA THR A 64 -8.80 -0.83 -7.35
C THR A 64 -9.73 0.08 -6.55
N ALA A 65 -9.37 1.35 -6.37
CA ALA A 65 -10.18 2.33 -5.65
C ALA A 65 -11.53 2.59 -6.34
N ASN A 66 -11.54 2.74 -7.66
CA ASN A 66 -12.75 2.96 -8.44
C ASN A 66 -13.71 1.77 -8.35
N TYR A 67 -13.19 0.54 -8.44
CA TYR A 67 -14.00 -0.67 -8.30
C TYR A 67 -14.68 -0.71 -6.93
N ILE A 68 -13.92 -0.54 -5.85
CA ILE A 68 -14.43 -0.55 -4.48
C ILE A 68 -15.44 0.60 -4.30
N ASN A 69 -15.12 1.79 -4.81
CA ASN A 69 -15.99 2.96 -4.64
C ASN A 69 -17.29 2.91 -5.44
N ALA A 70 -17.39 2.07 -6.47
CA ALA A 70 -18.68 1.81 -7.13
C ALA A 70 -19.75 1.29 -6.12
N TYR A 71 -19.33 0.65 -5.03
CA TYR A 71 -20.18 0.16 -3.94
C TYR A 71 -20.25 1.15 -2.77
N LEU A 72 -19.11 1.73 -2.35
CA LEU A 72 -19.07 2.64 -1.19
C LEU A 72 -19.72 3.99 -1.48
N LYS A 73 -19.57 4.52 -2.70
CA LYS A 73 -20.14 5.80 -3.18
C LYS A 73 -19.77 6.99 -2.30
N VAL A 74 -18.50 7.07 -1.90
CA VAL A 74 -17.93 8.14 -1.09
C VAL A 74 -16.93 8.98 -1.92
N PRO A 75 -16.50 10.17 -1.46
CA PRO A 75 -15.46 10.94 -2.13
C PRO A 75 -14.15 10.14 -2.35
N VAL A 76 -13.51 10.32 -3.50
CA VAL A 76 -12.22 9.67 -3.86
C VAL A 76 -11.19 10.74 -4.13
N PHE A 77 -9.99 10.56 -3.58
CA PHE A 77 -8.85 11.45 -3.73
C PHE A 77 -7.61 10.66 -4.14
N PHE A 78 -6.84 11.18 -5.10
CA PHE A 78 -5.60 10.55 -5.56
C PHE A 78 -4.39 11.40 -5.17
N SER A 79 -3.29 10.73 -4.76
CA SER A 79 -2.06 11.40 -4.35
C SER A 79 -0.83 10.55 -4.67
N GLU A 80 0.16 11.16 -5.32
CA GLU A 80 1.47 10.56 -5.52
C GLU A 80 2.20 10.23 -4.21
N ARG A 81 1.88 10.95 -3.13
CA ARG A 81 2.44 10.66 -1.80
C ARG A 81 2.00 9.32 -1.22
N LEU A 82 0.99 8.67 -1.80
CA LEU A 82 0.53 7.32 -1.45
C LEU A 82 1.12 6.23 -2.36
N ARG A 83 2.03 6.56 -3.28
CA ARG A 83 2.76 5.59 -4.10
C ARG A 83 3.61 4.65 -3.22
N GLY A 84 3.92 3.46 -3.75
CA GLY A 84 4.89 2.55 -3.16
C GLY A 84 6.30 3.13 -3.19
N MET A 85 7.27 2.29 -2.81
CA MET A 85 8.68 2.68 -2.81
C MET A 85 9.18 2.99 -4.21
N ASP A 86 9.90 4.10 -4.35
CA ASP A 86 10.63 4.40 -5.58
C ASP A 86 11.87 3.52 -5.67
N MET A 87 11.85 2.60 -6.63
CA MET A 87 12.91 1.62 -6.86
C MET A 87 13.98 2.12 -7.84
N GLY A 88 13.93 3.39 -8.25
CA GLY A 88 14.94 4.07 -9.04
C GLY A 88 15.44 3.29 -10.25
N ALA A 89 16.73 3.00 -10.27
CA ALA A 89 17.41 2.30 -11.37
C ALA A 89 16.93 0.85 -11.62
N PHE A 90 16.11 0.30 -10.73
CA PHE A 90 15.57 -1.07 -10.86
C PHE A 90 14.16 -1.12 -11.47
N LEU A 91 13.64 0.01 -11.88
CA LEU A 91 12.36 0.09 -12.58
C LEU A 91 12.37 -0.80 -13.84
N GLY A 92 11.39 -1.70 -13.95
CA GLY A 92 11.26 -2.64 -15.06
C GLY A 92 12.18 -3.86 -15.02
N LYS A 93 13.02 -4.00 -14.00
CA LYS A 93 13.93 -5.13 -13.84
C LYS A 93 13.30 -6.29 -13.06
N PRO A 94 13.85 -7.53 -13.23
CA PRO A 94 13.47 -8.66 -12.39
C PRO A 94 13.80 -8.41 -10.92
N ILE A 95 12.95 -8.89 -10.02
CA ILE A 95 13.16 -8.76 -8.58
C ILE A 95 14.41 -9.52 -8.10
N GLU A 96 14.79 -10.61 -8.77
CA GLU A 96 16.01 -11.37 -8.46
C GLU A 96 17.27 -10.54 -8.67
N GLU A 97 17.32 -9.73 -9.75
CA GLU A 97 18.45 -8.81 -10.01
C GLU A 97 18.54 -7.76 -8.89
N PHE A 98 17.41 -7.18 -8.50
CA PHE A 98 17.32 -6.22 -7.42
C PHE A 98 17.86 -6.77 -6.10
N LEU A 99 17.42 -7.96 -5.68
CA LEU A 99 17.82 -8.55 -4.42
C LEU A 99 19.30 -8.95 -4.35
N GLN A 100 19.97 -9.13 -5.50
CA GLN A 100 21.40 -9.46 -5.57
C GLN A 100 22.29 -8.23 -5.50
N HIS A 101 21.77 -7.02 -5.71
CA HIS A 101 22.55 -5.80 -5.74
C HIS A 101 23.04 -5.39 -4.35
N GLU A 102 24.33 -5.07 -4.22
CA GLU A 102 24.94 -4.75 -2.92
C GLU A 102 24.33 -3.51 -2.26
N GLU A 103 24.14 -2.43 -3.03
CA GLU A 103 23.54 -1.18 -2.51
C GLU A 103 22.09 -1.37 -2.08
N VAL A 104 21.35 -2.26 -2.74
CA VAL A 104 20.00 -2.63 -2.31
C VAL A 104 20.04 -3.36 -0.97
N ARG A 105 20.93 -4.35 -0.81
CA ARG A 105 21.08 -5.04 0.48
C ARG A 105 21.48 -4.08 1.59
N LYS A 106 22.33 -3.09 1.28
CA LYS A 106 22.69 -2.04 2.23
C LYS A 106 21.46 -1.21 2.63
N ALA A 107 20.61 -0.80 1.68
CA ALA A 107 19.41 -0.03 1.94
C ALA A 107 18.39 -0.76 2.84
N PHE A 108 18.37 -2.10 2.84
CA PHE A 108 17.53 -2.90 3.74
C PHE A 108 18.13 -3.11 5.14
N VAL A 109 19.37 -2.72 5.37
CA VAL A 109 20.04 -2.75 6.68
C VAL A 109 20.15 -1.34 7.27
N ASP A 110 20.53 -0.39 6.45
CA ASP A 110 20.62 1.04 6.77
C ASP A 110 19.47 1.78 6.11
N TYR A 111 18.42 2.04 6.86
CA TYR A 111 17.15 2.62 6.38
C TYR A 111 17.27 4.06 5.89
N ASP A 112 18.38 4.74 6.15
CA ASP A 112 18.68 6.05 5.58
C ASP A 112 19.38 5.95 4.20
N SER A 113 19.97 4.81 3.87
CA SER A 113 20.59 4.58 2.58
C SER A 113 19.52 4.42 1.49
N PRO A 114 19.52 5.29 0.45
CA PRO A 114 18.53 5.17 -0.64
C PRO A 114 18.90 4.03 -1.60
N ILE A 115 17.89 3.46 -2.23
CA ILE A 115 18.06 2.63 -3.42
C ILE A 115 18.64 3.51 -4.54
N PRO A 116 19.60 3.00 -5.37
CA PRO A 116 20.18 3.79 -6.45
C PRO A 116 19.16 4.47 -7.35
N GLY A 117 19.14 5.81 -7.34
CA GLY A 117 18.19 6.62 -8.10
C GLY A 117 16.75 6.62 -7.57
N GLY A 118 16.48 5.99 -6.43
CA GLY A 118 15.19 5.92 -5.78
C GLY A 118 15.18 6.52 -4.38
N GLU A 119 14.27 6.06 -3.52
CA GLU A 119 14.14 6.53 -2.14
C GLU A 119 14.70 5.52 -1.11
N SER A 120 14.99 6.00 0.10
CA SER A 120 15.29 5.15 1.25
C SER A 120 14.00 4.68 1.95
N ILE A 121 14.13 3.70 2.84
CA ILE A 121 12.99 3.22 3.64
C ILE A 121 12.46 4.36 4.54
N ASN A 122 13.36 5.15 5.16
CA ASN A 122 12.95 6.27 5.99
C ASN A 122 12.24 7.36 5.19
N GLN A 123 12.69 7.69 3.97
CA GLN A 123 12.02 8.63 3.08
C GLN A 123 10.61 8.14 2.68
N LEU A 124 10.46 6.84 2.35
CA LEU A 124 9.16 6.25 2.07
C LEU A 124 8.20 6.41 3.25
N VAL A 125 8.65 6.01 4.46
CA VAL A 125 7.81 6.04 5.66
C VAL A 125 7.44 7.48 6.05
N GLU A 126 8.39 8.41 6.00
CA GLU A 126 8.15 9.83 6.27
C GLU A 126 7.11 10.41 5.32
N ARG A 127 7.24 10.13 4.01
CA ARG A 127 6.30 10.57 2.98
C ARG A 127 4.88 10.03 3.22
N LEU A 128 4.76 8.73 3.53
CA LEU A 128 3.48 8.08 3.76
C LEU A 128 2.83 8.56 5.06
N CYS A 129 3.57 8.59 6.17
CA CYS A 129 3.07 9.07 7.45
C CYS A 129 2.65 10.56 7.37
N GLY A 130 3.44 11.37 6.67
CA GLY A 130 3.09 12.77 6.39
C GLY A 130 1.80 12.88 5.58
N ALA A 131 1.60 12.06 4.54
CA ALA A 131 0.36 12.04 3.77
C ALA A 131 -0.86 11.65 4.63
N LEU A 132 -0.72 10.65 5.51
CA LEU A 132 -1.80 10.24 6.42
C LEU A 132 -2.13 11.34 7.45
N LYS A 133 -1.11 12.04 7.99
CA LYS A 133 -1.33 13.19 8.89
C LYS A 133 -2.06 14.32 8.17
N ASP A 134 -1.66 14.64 6.94
CA ASP A 134 -2.35 15.67 6.14
C ASP A 134 -3.82 15.31 5.86
N ILE A 135 -4.13 14.03 5.65
CA ILE A 135 -5.53 13.59 5.54
C ILE A 135 -6.30 13.88 6.82
N ARG A 136 -5.74 13.58 7.99
CA ARG A 136 -6.37 13.91 9.28
C ARG A 136 -6.60 15.41 9.43
N ASP A 137 -5.60 16.21 9.08
CA ASP A 137 -5.59 17.64 9.37
C ASP A 137 -6.48 18.45 8.42
N ASN A 138 -6.67 17.96 7.18
CA ASN A 138 -7.44 18.66 6.15
C ASN A 138 -8.88 18.15 5.97
N TYR A 139 -9.25 17.02 6.58
CA TYR A 139 -10.58 16.42 6.40
C TYR A 139 -11.19 16.00 7.74
N SER A 140 -12.49 16.22 7.88
CA SER A 140 -13.25 15.86 9.10
C SER A 140 -13.76 14.42 9.10
N TYR A 141 -13.04 13.49 8.43
CA TYR A 141 -13.39 12.06 8.43
C TYR A 141 -12.89 11.38 9.72
N THR A 142 -13.58 10.34 10.15
CA THR A 142 -13.16 9.51 11.29
C THR A 142 -12.56 8.18 10.83
N ARG A 143 -13.03 7.65 9.68
CA ARG A 143 -12.54 6.40 9.08
C ARG A 143 -12.45 6.52 7.57
N VAL A 144 -11.27 6.22 7.01
CA VAL A 144 -11.00 6.31 5.58
C VAL A 144 -10.36 5.03 5.04
N LEU A 145 -10.62 4.74 3.77
CA LEU A 145 -9.92 3.71 3.01
C LEU A 145 -8.72 4.32 2.32
N VAL A 146 -7.57 3.64 2.39
CA VAL A 146 -6.34 4.02 1.67
C VAL A 146 -5.89 2.87 0.78
N ILE A 147 -5.95 3.06 -0.54
CA ILE A 147 -5.44 2.07 -1.50
C ILE A 147 -4.02 2.45 -1.90
N THR A 148 -3.08 1.57 -1.55
CA THR A 148 -1.65 1.79 -1.77
C THR A 148 -0.95 0.50 -2.22
N HIS A 149 0.29 0.26 -1.82
CA HIS A 149 1.17 -0.80 -2.31
C HIS A 149 1.72 -1.66 -1.16
N GLY A 150 2.03 -2.93 -1.43
CA GLY A 150 2.49 -3.87 -0.39
C GLY A 150 3.73 -3.37 0.36
N ALA A 151 4.76 -2.87 -0.36
CA ALA A 151 5.94 -2.32 0.30
C ALA A 151 5.63 -1.11 1.20
N ALA A 152 4.67 -0.26 0.80
CA ALA A 152 4.23 0.88 1.60
C ALA A 152 3.61 0.43 2.93
N ILE A 153 2.66 -0.51 2.87
CA ILE A 153 1.98 -1.07 4.05
C ILE A 153 3.00 -1.75 4.97
N SER A 154 3.83 -2.63 4.40
CA SER A 154 4.80 -3.42 5.17
C SER A 154 5.83 -2.55 5.90
N ASN A 155 6.34 -1.49 5.26
CA ASN A 155 7.30 -0.59 5.90
C ASN A 155 6.63 0.32 6.95
N ILE A 156 5.39 0.79 6.74
CA ILE A 156 4.65 1.52 7.80
C ILE A 156 4.46 0.62 9.02
N VAL A 157 4.04 -0.63 8.84
CA VAL A 157 3.83 -1.57 9.95
C VAL A 157 5.14 -1.83 10.70
N ALA A 158 6.23 -2.10 9.98
CA ALA A 158 7.55 -2.31 10.58
C ALA A 158 8.00 -1.09 11.41
N TYR A 159 7.82 0.12 10.85
CA TYR A 159 8.17 1.37 11.52
C TYR A 159 7.34 1.62 12.79
N VAL A 160 6.01 1.50 12.70
CA VAL A 160 5.10 1.79 13.83
C VAL A 160 5.30 0.78 14.97
N ASN A 161 5.53 -0.48 14.65
CA ASN A 161 5.70 -1.55 15.65
C ASN A 161 7.16 -1.74 16.13
N HIS A 162 8.12 -1.03 15.53
CA HIS A 162 9.56 -1.22 15.76
C HIS A 162 9.99 -2.69 15.55
N THR A 163 9.48 -3.31 14.49
CA THR A 163 9.74 -4.73 14.17
C THR A 163 10.46 -4.87 12.82
N PRO A 164 11.14 -6.00 12.57
CA PRO A 164 11.67 -6.30 11.24
C PRO A 164 10.58 -6.28 10.16
N TYR A 165 10.98 -5.97 8.92
CA TYR A 165 10.10 -6.02 7.76
C TYR A 165 9.43 -7.40 7.62
N ARG A 166 8.12 -7.37 7.37
CA ARG A 166 7.30 -8.50 6.95
C ARG A 166 6.33 -8.03 5.87
N GLU A 167 5.97 -8.90 4.95
CA GLU A 167 5.00 -8.58 3.90
C GLU A 167 3.57 -8.60 4.43
N PHE A 168 2.85 -7.50 4.18
CA PHE A 168 1.44 -7.37 4.46
C PHE A 168 0.71 -6.81 3.23
N ASP A 169 -0.52 -7.27 3.00
CA ASP A 169 -1.39 -6.77 1.94
C ASP A 169 -2.45 -5.80 2.48
N TYR A 170 -2.71 -5.83 3.78
CA TYR A 170 -3.56 -4.85 4.44
C TYR A 170 -3.09 -4.52 5.87
N CYS A 171 -3.52 -3.37 6.34
CA CYS A 171 -3.26 -2.90 7.70
C CYS A 171 -4.37 -1.93 8.14
N TYR A 172 -4.87 -2.09 9.35
CA TYR A 172 -5.69 -1.08 10.02
C TYR A 172 -4.81 -0.27 10.95
N LEU A 173 -4.72 1.04 10.69
CA LEU A 173 -3.96 2.00 11.50
C LEU A 173 -4.92 2.95 12.21
N ARG A 174 -4.54 3.35 13.41
CA ARG A 174 -5.16 4.45 14.14
C ARG A 174 -4.13 5.55 14.38
N LEU A 175 -4.54 6.78 14.15
CA LEU A 175 -3.76 7.97 14.46
C LEU A 175 -4.49 8.77 15.53
N GLU A 176 -3.90 8.81 16.73
CA GLU A 176 -4.37 9.60 17.87
C GLU A 176 -3.28 10.62 18.21
N GLU A 177 -3.68 11.89 18.28
CA GLU A 177 -2.73 13.01 18.33
C GLU A 177 -1.73 12.91 17.17
N ASP A 178 -0.47 12.60 17.42
CA ASP A 178 0.58 12.43 16.40
C ASP A 178 1.19 11.02 16.39
N THR A 179 0.57 10.08 17.10
CA THR A 179 1.07 8.71 17.25
C THR A 179 0.24 7.73 16.45
N PHE A 180 0.92 6.97 15.58
CA PHE A 180 0.31 5.83 14.87
C PHE A 180 0.36 4.58 15.74
N SER A 181 -0.72 3.80 15.66
CA SER A 181 -0.78 2.44 16.21
C SER A 181 -1.33 1.47 15.16
N VAL A 182 -0.75 0.28 15.10
CA VAL A 182 -1.25 -0.81 14.25
C VAL A 182 -2.34 -1.55 15.04
N VAL A 183 -3.53 -1.64 14.47
CA VAL A 183 -4.66 -2.35 15.06
C VAL A 183 -4.68 -3.80 14.58
N GLU A 184 -4.43 -4.02 13.29
CA GLU A 184 -4.49 -5.33 12.65
C GLU A 184 -3.72 -5.31 11.33
N THR A 185 -3.16 -6.47 10.96
CA THR A 185 -2.46 -6.68 9.68
C THR A 185 -2.72 -8.08 9.13
N GLY A 186 -2.54 -8.28 7.84
CA GLY A 186 -2.58 -9.62 7.26
C GLY A 186 -2.30 -9.65 5.76
N ARG A 187 -2.48 -10.82 5.18
CA ARG A 187 -2.29 -11.08 3.75
C ARG A 187 -3.60 -11.48 3.08
N TYR A 188 -3.72 -11.26 1.77
CA TYR A 188 -4.94 -11.59 1.02
C TYR A 188 -5.18 -13.10 0.91
N ASP A 189 -4.14 -13.91 0.87
CA ASP A 189 -4.26 -15.37 0.88
C ASP A 189 -4.86 -15.90 2.19
N GLU A 190 -4.51 -15.30 3.32
CA GLU A 190 -5.08 -15.61 4.64
C GLU A 190 -6.56 -15.20 4.71
N LEU A 191 -6.89 -14.00 4.20
CA LEU A 191 -8.27 -13.52 4.14
C LEU A 191 -9.16 -14.42 3.27
N LEU A 192 -8.68 -14.79 2.07
CA LEU A 192 -9.43 -15.61 1.13
C LEU A 192 -9.60 -17.07 1.62
N ALA A 193 -8.67 -17.57 2.45
CA ALA A 193 -8.76 -18.87 3.11
C ALA A 193 -9.72 -18.90 4.31
N GLY A 194 -10.37 -17.77 4.64
CA GLY A 194 -11.27 -17.65 5.79
C GLY A 194 -10.56 -17.60 7.15
N GLN A 195 -9.25 -17.32 7.15
CA GLN A 195 -8.42 -17.16 8.35
C GLN A 195 -8.26 -15.67 8.73
N GLY A 196 -9.08 -14.82 8.12
CA GLY A 196 -9.12 -13.39 8.42
C GLY A 196 -9.79 -13.08 9.77
N PRO A 197 -9.75 -11.82 10.19
CA PRO A 197 -10.16 -11.40 11.53
C PRO A 197 -11.61 -11.75 11.85
N SER A 198 -11.80 -12.16 13.08
CA SER A 198 -13.12 -12.39 13.71
C SER A 198 -13.79 -11.09 14.12
#